data_50ea4fcd44191ad90700080dac413776
#
_entry.id   50ea4fcd44191ad90700080dac413776
#
_cell.length_a   1.000
_cell.length_b   1.000
_cell.length_c   1.000
_cell.angle_alpha   90.00
_cell.angle_beta   90.00
_cell.angle_gamma   90.00
#
_symmetry.space_group_name_H-M   'P 1'
#
loop_
_entity.id
_entity.type
_entity.pdbx_description
1 polymer ?
#
loop_
_entity_poly.entity_id
_entity_poly.type
_entity_poly.pdbx_seq_one_letter_code
_entity_poly.pdbx_strand_id
1 'polypeptide(L)'
;MRLAAEELAEATRQFRSATTEIRRKLEESGFVLKRRVDDIPSLELQRVADETRARIAAALWPKVETTVRSASGRKPTRVVEALSGDIGKWVVAELQGYYALTERHVLASLSAALREHGERVQIAVGEVVALANHLLGMHAAVPQVIPTTLDRPRFYFKDWDYSGGQLRGSSWRLWLPKRWAEPCALGLVREVLERRTNQNLEAVRYDWVLRLDDAVRRFQVSAREQLAAIIGLIREAMDRAQSLTADGTAQARLSELDAQIRQAMEIRSELAARIREEPLTDPGALV
;
A
#
# COMPACT_ATOMS: atom_id res chain seq x y z
N MET A 1 36.88 -14.01 27.54
CA MET A 1 37.96 -13.15 27.00
C MET A 1 37.70 -11.73 27.50
N ARG A 2 38.56 -11.12 28.32
CA ARG A 2 38.39 -9.72 28.75
C ARG A 2 38.90 -8.88 27.59
N LEU A 3 37.99 -8.22 26.84
CA LEU A 3 38.42 -7.13 26.00
C LEU A 3 39.02 -6.02 26.86
N ALA A 4 40.20 -5.53 26.54
CA ALA A 4 40.73 -4.36 27.20
C ALA A 4 39.76 -3.18 27.01
N ALA A 5 39.70 -2.26 27.98
CA ALA A 5 38.76 -1.13 27.91
C ALA A 5 38.89 -0.33 26.61
N GLU A 6 40.11 -0.26 26.04
CA GLU A 6 40.39 0.35 24.74
C GLU A 6 39.78 -0.40 23.57
N GLU A 7 39.84 -1.75 23.60
CA GLU A 7 39.23 -2.61 22.56
C GLU A 7 37.68 -2.47 22.55
N LEU A 8 37.09 -2.40 23.76
CA LEU A 8 35.64 -2.20 23.88
C LEU A 8 35.19 -0.78 23.43
N ALA A 9 36.01 0.25 23.72
CA ALA A 9 35.75 1.60 23.22
C ALA A 9 35.86 1.69 21.70
N GLU A 10 36.82 0.98 21.09
CA GLU A 10 36.97 0.89 19.65
C GLU A 10 35.80 0.12 19.02
N ALA A 11 35.39 -1.02 19.59
CA ALA A 11 34.23 -1.79 19.19
C ALA A 11 32.95 -0.93 19.20
N THR A 12 32.79 -0.09 20.22
CA THR A 12 31.64 0.82 20.34
C THR A 12 31.67 1.88 19.22
N ARG A 13 32.82 2.42 18.87
CA ARG A 13 32.96 3.39 17.75
C ARG A 13 32.61 2.74 16.42
N GLN A 14 33.14 1.54 16.15
CA GLN A 14 32.87 0.79 14.94
C GLN A 14 31.38 0.44 14.82
N PHE A 15 30.74 0.02 15.90
CA PHE A 15 29.31 -0.26 15.92
C PHE A 15 28.47 0.99 15.64
N ARG A 16 28.80 2.14 16.21
CA ARG A 16 28.11 3.40 15.95
C ARG A 16 28.24 3.83 14.48
N SER A 17 29.43 3.73 13.92
CA SER A 17 29.68 4.05 12.52
C SER A 17 28.86 3.14 11.58
N ALA A 18 28.93 1.83 11.79
CA ALA A 18 28.22 0.83 10.99
C ALA A 18 26.69 1.00 11.09
N THR A 19 26.16 1.26 12.30
CA THR A 19 24.71 1.48 12.47
C THR A 19 24.23 2.75 11.79
N THR A 20 25.06 3.78 11.70
CA THR A 20 24.75 5.01 10.96
C THR A 20 24.68 4.76 9.46
N GLU A 21 25.65 4.02 8.92
CA GLU A 21 25.67 3.63 7.51
C GLU A 21 24.51 2.73 7.12
N ILE A 22 24.16 1.78 7.98
CA ILE A 22 22.99 0.89 7.76
C ILE A 22 21.69 1.69 7.75
N ARG A 23 21.52 2.67 8.66
CA ARG A 23 20.35 3.55 8.63
C ARG A 23 20.25 4.33 7.32
N ARG A 24 21.37 4.88 6.84
CA ARG A 24 21.43 5.58 5.56
C ARG A 24 21.02 4.68 4.40
N LYS A 25 21.57 3.46 4.33
CA LYS A 25 21.20 2.46 3.31
C LYS A 25 19.71 2.11 3.35
N LEU A 26 19.11 2.00 4.54
CA LEU A 26 17.68 1.74 4.69
C LEU A 26 16.82 2.92 4.24
N GLU A 27 17.24 4.14 4.51
CA GLU A 27 16.54 5.34 4.02
C GLU A 27 16.57 5.39 2.49
N GLU A 28 17.73 5.20 1.88
CA GLU A 28 17.89 5.13 0.42
C GLU A 28 17.01 4.03 -0.20
N SER A 29 17.03 2.84 0.39
CA SER A 29 16.19 1.73 -0.09
C SER A 29 14.69 2.02 0.10
N GLY A 30 14.32 2.80 1.13
CA GLY A 30 12.96 3.28 1.35
C GLY A 30 12.46 4.22 0.24
N PHE A 31 13.32 5.07 -0.31
CA PHE A 31 13.01 5.89 -1.48
C PHE A 31 12.78 5.04 -2.74
N VAL A 32 13.60 4.00 -2.93
CA VAL A 32 13.43 3.05 -4.06
C VAL A 32 12.09 2.31 -3.95
N LEU A 33 11.75 1.83 -2.74
CA LEU A 33 10.45 1.21 -2.49
C LEU A 33 9.31 2.16 -2.83
N LYS A 34 9.35 3.39 -2.30
CA LYS A 34 8.30 4.39 -2.55
C LYS A 34 8.13 4.62 -4.05
N ARG A 35 9.21 4.88 -4.78
CA ARG A 35 9.16 5.11 -6.22
C ARG A 35 8.53 3.93 -6.96
N ARG A 36 8.94 2.70 -6.63
CA ARG A 36 8.39 1.49 -7.26
C ARG A 36 6.89 1.32 -6.98
N VAL A 37 6.44 1.66 -5.77
CA VAL A 37 5.03 1.61 -5.41
C VAL A 37 4.25 2.75 -6.07
N ASP A 38 4.83 3.94 -6.23
CA ASP A 38 4.22 5.07 -6.97
C ASP A 38 4.06 4.76 -8.48
N ASP A 39 4.89 3.88 -9.04
CA ASP A 39 4.76 3.41 -10.43
C ASP A 39 3.52 2.51 -10.64
N ILE A 40 3.02 1.81 -9.62
CA ILE A 40 1.83 0.95 -9.72
C ILE A 40 0.59 1.75 -10.18
N PRO A 41 0.15 2.81 -9.48
CA PRO A 41 -1.02 3.58 -9.91
C PRO A 41 -0.77 4.45 -11.15
N SER A 42 0.46 4.88 -11.39
CA SER A 42 0.78 5.80 -12.48
C SER A 42 0.98 5.10 -13.83
N LEU A 43 1.52 3.89 -13.84
CA LEU A 43 1.81 3.15 -15.07
C LEU A 43 0.90 1.94 -15.25
N GLU A 44 0.84 1.07 -14.24
CA GLU A 44 0.12 -0.20 -14.35
C GLU A 44 -1.40 -0.01 -14.34
N LEU A 45 -1.92 0.75 -13.36
CA LEU A 45 -3.35 1.01 -13.27
C LEU A 45 -3.84 1.94 -14.39
N GLN A 46 -3.01 2.86 -14.88
CA GLN A 46 -3.39 3.71 -16.00
C GLN A 46 -3.65 2.87 -17.25
N ARG A 47 -2.78 1.93 -17.58
CA ARG A 47 -2.98 1.03 -18.74
C ARG A 47 -4.28 0.23 -18.60
N VAL A 48 -4.50 -0.38 -17.42
CA VAL A 48 -5.72 -1.17 -17.17
C VAL A 48 -6.97 -0.26 -17.19
N ALA A 49 -6.86 1.00 -16.75
CA ALA A 49 -7.95 1.97 -16.84
C ALA A 49 -8.29 2.31 -18.28
N ASP A 50 -7.29 2.50 -19.15
CA ASP A 50 -7.51 2.81 -20.57
C ASP A 50 -8.17 1.65 -21.31
N GLU A 51 -7.71 0.41 -21.07
CA GLU A 51 -8.33 -0.81 -21.61
C GLU A 51 -9.79 -0.96 -21.11
N THR A 52 -10.02 -0.67 -19.83
CA THR A 52 -11.37 -0.76 -19.23
C THR A 52 -12.29 0.32 -19.77
N ARG A 53 -11.79 1.54 -19.99
CA ARG A 53 -12.55 2.64 -20.62
C ARG A 53 -13.04 2.24 -22.00
N ALA A 54 -12.15 1.68 -22.83
CA ALA A 54 -12.50 1.21 -24.17
C ALA A 54 -13.55 0.08 -24.12
N ARG A 55 -13.39 -0.87 -23.18
CA ARG A 55 -14.34 -1.97 -22.99
C ARG A 55 -15.72 -1.49 -22.54
N ILE A 56 -15.80 -0.58 -21.58
CA ILE A 56 -17.06 0.01 -21.08
C ILE A 56 -17.75 0.76 -22.22
N ALA A 57 -17.01 1.57 -22.97
CA ALA A 57 -17.56 2.29 -24.11
C ALA A 57 -18.13 1.33 -25.17
N ALA A 58 -17.40 0.26 -25.51
CA ALA A 58 -17.85 -0.74 -26.47
C ALA A 58 -19.08 -1.52 -25.99
N ALA A 59 -19.15 -1.87 -24.70
CA ALA A 59 -20.25 -2.62 -24.11
C ALA A 59 -21.53 -1.78 -23.95
N LEU A 60 -21.40 -0.53 -23.51
CA LEU A 60 -22.54 0.29 -23.16
C LEU A 60 -23.05 1.16 -24.31
N TRP A 61 -22.19 1.53 -25.26
CA TRP A 61 -22.59 2.41 -26.35
C TRP A 61 -23.75 1.87 -27.21
N PRO A 62 -23.77 0.59 -27.64
CA PRO A 62 -24.90 0.06 -28.40
C PRO A 62 -26.22 0.10 -27.62
N LYS A 63 -26.17 -0.14 -26.31
CA LYS A 63 -27.33 -0.06 -25.42
C LYS A 63 -27.87 1.36 -25.30
N VAL A 64 -26.96 2.33 -25.14
CA VAL A 64 -27.30 3.76 -25.12
C VAL A 64 -27.94 4.19 -26.44
N GLU A 65 -27.31 3.85 -27.55
CA GLU A 65 -27.80 4.21 -28.89
C GLU A 65 -29.19 3.65 -29.17
N THR A 66 -29.40 2.38 -28.86
CA THR A 66 -30.70 1.72 -29.00
C THR A 66 -31.77 2.41 -28.14
N THR A 67 -31.44 2.77 -26.91
CA THR A 67 -32.39 3.42 -25.97
C THR A 67 -32.75 4.84 -26.45
N VAL A 68 -31.79 5.61 -26.93
CA VAL A 68 -32.04 6.94 -27.48
C VAL A 68 -32.94 6.85 -28.73
N ARG A 69 -32.65 5.91 -29.64
CA ARG A 69 -33.44 5.75 -30.89
C ARG A 69 -34.85 5.23 -30.60
N SER A 70 -35.01 4.29 -29.66
CA SER A 70 -36.35 3.77 -29.29
C SER A 70 -37.21 4.79 -28.58
N ALA A 71 -36.62 5.78 -27.94
CA ALA A 71 -37.33 6.88 -27.27
C ALA A 71 -37.77 8.01 -28.20
N SER A 72 -37.83 7.78 -29.49
CA SER A 72 -38.03 8.77 -30.55
C SER A 72 -39.35 9.59 -30.49
N GLY A 73 -40.29 9.27 -29.62
CA GLY A 73 -41.52 10.03 -29.34
C GLY A 73 -41.44 10.92 -28.07
N ARG A 74 -40.36 10.85 -27.29
CA ARG A 74 -40.20 11.62 -26.06
C ARG A 74 -39.34 12.87 -26.27
N LYS A 75 -39.50 13.87 -25.40
CA LYS A 75 -38.62 15.06 -25.41
C LYS A 75 -37.19 14.62 -25.19
N PRO A 76 -36.22 15.00 -26.05
CA PRO A 76 -34.82 14.60 -25.95
C PRO A 76 -34.21 14.87 -24.55
N THR A 77 -34.58 15.98 -23.89
CA THR A 77 -34.15 16.32 -22.53
C THR A 77 -34.51 15.25 -21.53
N ARG A 78 -35.75 14.74 -21.54
CA ARG A 78 -36.18 13.69 -20.64
C ARG A 78 -35.49 12.35 -20.88
N VAL A 79 -35.16 12.06 -22.14
CA VAL A 79 -34.41 10.87 -22.52
C VAL A 79 -32.99 10.94 -21.98
N VAL A 80 -32.32 12.08 -22.16
CA VAL A 80 -30.96 12.30 -21.65
C VAL A 80 -30.89 12.27 -20.12
N GLU A 81 -31.88 12.90 -19.45
CA GLU A 81 -31.97 12.88 -17.98
C GLU A 81 -32.19 11.45 -17.44
N ALA A 82 -33.14 10.72 -18.00
CA ALA A 82 -33.38 9.32 -17.57
C ALA A 82 -32.17 8.43 -17.82
N LEU A 83 -31.56 8.53 -19.02
CA LEU A 83 -30.38 7.77 -19.36
C LEU A 83 -29.15 8.12 -18.48
N SER A 84 -29.01 9.38 -18.06
CA SER A 84 -27.90 9.79 -17.20
C SER A 84 -27.88 9.05 -15.86
N GLY A 85 -29.06 8.77 -15.28
CA GLY A 85 -29.20 7.95 -14.07
C GLY A 85 -28.88 6.47 -14.34
N ASP A 86 -29.37 5.92 -15.43
CA ASP A 86 -29.14 4.52 -15.80
C ASP A 86 -27.68 4.27 -16.19
N ILE A 87 -27.04 5.18 -16.91
CA ILE A 87 -25.61 5.11 -17.26
C ILE A 87 -24.75 4.99 -16.01
N GLY A 88 -25.05 5.74 -14.95
CA GLY A 88 -24.33 5.64 -13.68
C GLY A 88 -24.34 4.21 -13.15
N LYS A 89 -25.52 3.57 -13.10
CA LYS A 89 -25.68 2.19 -12.64
C LYS A 89 -24.95 1.19 -13.54
N TRP A 90 -25.04 1.36 -14.86
CA TRP A 90 -24.39 0.46 -15.82
C TRP A 90 -22.86 0.57 -15.73
N VAL A 91 -22.32 1.77 -15.62
CA VAL A 91 -20.89 2.01 -15.44
C VAL A 91 -20.39 1.37 -14.14
N VAL A 92 -21.12 1.53 -13.03
CA VAL A 92 -20.77 0.92 -11.75
C VAL A 92 -20.75 -0.60 -11.84
N ALA A 93 -21.73 -1.21 -12.52
CA ALA A 93 -21.77 -2.66 -12.70
C ALA A 93 -20.55 -3.19 -13.49
N GLU A 94 -20.17 -2.50 -14.57
CA GLU A 94 -18.96 -2.85 -15.35
C GLU A 94 -17.66 -2.64 -14.56
N LEU A 95 -17.61 -1.63 -13.69
CA LEU A 95 -16.45 -1.31 -12.88
C LEU A 95 -16.22 -2.30 -11.73
N GLN A 96 -17.24 -3.06 -11.30
CA GLN A 96 -17.03 -4.11 -10.29
C GLN A 96 -16.00 -5.15 -10.76
N GLY A 97 -16.08 -5.57 -12.03
CA GLY A 97 -15.07 -6.45 -12.63
C GLY A 97 -13.67 -5.81 -12.70
N TYR A 98 -13.60 -4.53 -13.04
CA TYR A 98 -12.35 -3.77 -13.07
C TYR A 98 -11.70 -3.73 -11.69
N TYR A 99 -12.48 -3.47 -10.65
CA TYR A 99 -11.98 -3.40 -9.28
C TYR A 99 -11.35 -4.72 -8.83
N ALA A 100 -12.04 -5.85 -9.05
CA ALA A 100 -11.51 -7.17 -8.68
C ALA A 100 -10.20 -7.52 -9.41
N LEU A 101 -10.06 -7.09 -10.68
CA LEU A 101 -8.83 -7.28 -11.45
C LEU A 101 -7.69 -6.42 -10.92
N THR A 102 -7.97 -5.12 -10.68
CA THR A 102 -6.96 -4.17 -10.16
C THR A 102 -6.51 -4.54 -8.76
N GLU A 103 -7.42 -5.00 -7.89
CA GLU A 103 -7.09 -5.45 -6.54
C GLU A 103 -6.04 -6.55 -6.56
N ARG A 104 -6.26 -7.61 -7.34
CA ARG A 104 -5.31 -8.73 -7.46
C ARG A 104 -3.96 -8.26 -7.98
N HIS A 105 -3.96 -7.40 -9.00
CA HIS A 105 -2.73 -6.89 -9.61
C HIS A 105 -1.95 -6.01 -8.63
N VAL A 106 -2.61 -5.04 -8.01
CA VAL A 106 -2.01 -4.12 -7.03
C VAL A 106 -1.45 -4.87 -5.84
N LEU A 107 -2.21 -5.84 -5.30
CA LEU A 107 -1.73 -6.65 -4.17
C LEU A 107 -0.51 -7.50 -4.55
N ALA A 108 -0.47 -8.07 -5.75
CA ALA A 108 0.68 -8.83 -6.23
C ALA A 108 1.92 -7.94 -6.39
N SER A 109 1.78 -6.79 -7.06
CA SER A 109 2.87 -5.82 -7.29
C SER A 109 3.39 -5.24 -5.97
N LEU A 110 2.49 -4.86 -5.06
CA LEU A 110 2.87 -4.36 -3.73
C LEU A 110 3.57 -5.43 -2.90
N SER A 111 3.03 -6.66 -2.86
CA SER A 111 3.65 -7.75 -2.09
C SER A 111 5.05 -8.08 -2.60
N ALA A 112 5.26 -8.04 -3.92
CA ALA A 112 6.58 -8.21 -4.53
C ALA A 112 7.54 -7.08 -4.13
N ALA A 113 7.10 -5.82 -4.18
CA ALA A 113 7.91 -4.67 -3.79
C ALA A 113 8.27 -4.68 -2.29
N LEU A 114 7.31 -5.00 -1.43
CA LEU A 114 7.53 -5.10 0.01
C LEU A 114 8.45 -6.27 0.38
N ARG A 115 8.34 -7.42 -0.31
CA ARG A 115 9.22 -8.56 -0.10
C ARG A 115 10.66 -8.21 -0.44
N GLU A 116 10.92 -7.65 -1.62
CA GLU A 116 12.26 -7.24 -2.04
C GLU A 116 12.89 -6.23 -1.08
N HIS A 117 12.10 -5.26 -0.61
CA HIS A 117 12.59 -4.31 0.38
C HIS A 117 12.78 -4.97 1.75
N GLY A 118 11.89 -5.86 2.16
CA GLY A 118 12.01 -6.65 3.39
C GLY A 118 13.30 -7.50 3.43
N GLU A 119 13.67 -8.12 2.31
CA GLU A 119 14.93 -8.84 2.18
C GLU A 119 16.14 -7.92 2.38
N ARG A 120 16.12 -6.70 1.84
CA ARG A 120 17.18 -5.72 2.07
C ARG A 120 17.26 -5.27 3.54
N VAL A 121 16.11 -5.05 4.18
CA VAL A 121 16.05 -4.76 5.62
C VAL A 121 16.60 -5.93 6.43
N GLN A 122 16.25 -7.16 6.07
CA GLN A 122 16.73 -8.38 6.73
C GLN A 122 18.25 -8.53 6.63
N ILE A 123 18.83 -8.25 5.45
CA ILE A 123 20.28 -8.24 5.24
C ILE A 123 20.92 -7.17 6.13
N ALA A 124 20.39 -5.96 6.15
CA ALA A 124 20.92 -4.86 6.96
C ALA A 124 20.86 -5.17 8.47
N VAL A 125 19.78 -5.77 8.94
CA VAL A 125 19.65 -6.25 10.33
C VAL A 125 20.67 -7.35 10.59
N GLY A 126 20.87 -8.27 9.65
CA GLY A 126 21.87 -9.33 9.74
C GLY A 126 23.29 -8.78 9.87
N GLU A 127 23.64 -7.74 9.11
CA GLU A 127 24.94 -7.05 9.22
C GLU A 127 25.16 -6.46 10.63
N VAL A 128 24.12 -5.81 11.20
CA VAL A 128 24.20 -5.25 12.57
C VAL A 128 24.42 -6.35 13.60
N VAL A 129 23.65 -7.43 13.52
CA VAL A 129 23.73 -8.55 14.45
C VAL A 129 25.06 -9.29 14.32
N ALA A 130 25.55 -9.52 13.09
CA ALA A 130 26.83 -10.15 12.82
C ALA A 130 27.99 -9.33 13.41
N LEU A 131 27.95 -8.00 13.20
CA LEU A 131 28.93 -7.09 13.79
C LEU A 131 28.91 -7.14 15.33
N ALA A 132 27.72 -7.11 15.94
CA ALA A 132 27.58 -7.19 17.38
C ALA A 132 28.10 -8.55 17.93
N ASN A 133 27.78 -9.65 17.26
CA ASN A 133 28.28 -10.98 17.61
C ASN A 133 29.83 -11.03 17.55
N HIS A 134 30.41 -10.45 16.49
CA HIS A 134 31.86 -10.37 16.34
C HIS A 134 32.51 -9.53 17.46
N LEU A 135 31.97 -8.34 17.71
CA LEU A 135 32.54 -7.38 18.66
C LEU A 135 32.36 -7.83 20.14
N LEU A 136 31.25 -8.47 20.46
CA LEU A 136 30.90 -8.85 21.85
C LEU A 136 31.12 -10.34 22.15
N GLY A 137 31.47 -11.15 21.13
CA GLY A 137 31.56 -12.61 21.29
C GLY A 137 30.19 -13.26 21.58
N MET A 138 29.10 -12.63 21.12
CA MET A 138 27.72 -13.09 21.30
C MET A 138 27.30 -14.04 20.17
N HIS A 139 26.19 -14.75 20.37
CA HIS A 139 25.58 -15.61 19.38
C HIS A 139 24.08 -15.28 19.21
N ALA A 140 23.79 -14.00 18.99
CA ALA A 140 22.41 -13.57 18.77
C ALA A 140 21.90 -14.00 17.39
N ALA A 141 20.67 -14.53 17.34
CA ALA A 141 20.00 -14.85 16.10
C ALA A 141 19.46 -13.58 15.41
N VAL A 142 19.42 -13.58 14.09
CA VAL A 142 18.85 -12.47 13.30
C VAL A 142 17.33 -12.57 13.33
N PRO A 143 16.60 -11.57 13.86
CA PRO A 143 15.15 -11.60 13.89
C PRO A 143 14.58 -11.42 12.47
N GLN A 144 13.47 -12.11 12.20
CA GLN A 144 12.77 -11.96 10.91
C GLN A 144 11.99 -10.65 10.86
N VAL A 145 12.13 -9.91 9.76
CA VAL A 145 11.30 -8.73 9.47
C VAL A 145 9.97 -9.19 8.90
N ILE A 146 8.86 -8.85 9.58
CA ILE A 146 7.52 -9.29 9.19
C ILE A 146 6.94 -8.27 8.22
N PRO A 147 6.49 -8.68 7.01
CA PRO A 147 5.79 -7.77 6.10
C PRO A 147 4.43 -7.38 6.67
N THR A 148 4.10 -6.10 6.56
CA THR A 148 2.80 -5.56 6.98
C THR A 148 1.69 -6.08 6.05
N THR A 149 0.58 -6.54 6.62
CA THR A 149 -0.62 -6.91 5.85
C THR A 149 -1.40 -5.66 5.45
N LEU A 150 -1.92 -5.65 4.23
CA LEU A 150 -2.82 -4.60 3.77
C LEU A 150 -4.24 -4.87 4.28
N ASP A 151 -4.86 -3.84 4.87
CA ASP A 151 -6.29 -3.87 5.15
C ASP A 151 -7.08 -4.00 3.83
N ARG A 152 -8.06 -4.91 3.77
CA ARG A 152 -8.90 -5.10 2.58
C ARG A 152 -9.62 -3.80 2.25
N PRO A 153 -9.50 -3.30 1.03
CA PRO A 153 -10.14 -2.06 0.63
C PRO A 153 -11.67 -2.23 0.57
N ARG A 154 -12.40 -1.33 1.22
CA ARG A 154 -13.83 -1.17 0.99
C ARG A 154 -14.00 0.00 0.03
N PHE A 155 -14.39 -0.29 -1.19
CA PHE A 155 -14.57 0.72 -2.21
C PHE A 155 -16.04 1.17 -2.26
N TYR A 156 -16.29 2.47 -2.22
CA TYR A 156 -17.60 3.06 -2.43
C TYR A 156 -17.62 3.71 -3.82
N PHE A 157 -18.33 3.10 -4.75
CA PHE A 157 -18.65 3.76 -6.01
C PHE A 157 -19.57 4.94 -5.72
N LYS A 158 -19.18 6.13 -6.15
CA LYS A 158 -20.03 7.31 -6.01
C LYS A 158 -21.09 7.27 -7.10
N ASP A 159 -22.27 6.79 -6.75
CA ASP A 159 -23.49 6.97 -7.54
C ASP A 159 -24.00 8.41 -7.33
N TRP A 160 -23.23 9.37 -7.82
CA TRP A 160 -23.52 10.77 -7.62
C TRP A 160 -24.48 11.25 -8.70
N ASP A 161 -25.68 11.49 -8.29
CA ASP A 161 -26.71 12.18 -9.05
C ASP A 161 -26.39 13.70 -9.17
N TYR A 162 -25.33 14.02 -9.90
CA TYR A 162 -24.99 15.41 -10.26
C TYR A 162 -25.60 15.81 -11.62
N SER A 163 -26.68 15.14 -12.03
CA SER A 163 -27.31 15.32 -13.34
C SER A 163 -28.03 16.66 -13.52
N GLY A 164 -28.44 17.32 -12.44
CA GLY A 164 -29.30 18.53 -12.53
C GLY A 164 -28.60 19.81 -12.97
N GLY A 165 -27.29 19.95 -12.79
CA GLY A 165 -26.60 21.24 -13.04
C GLY A 165 -25.87 21.37 -14.37
N GLN A 166 -25.38 20.27 -14.92
CA GLN A 166 -24.44 20.30 -16.05
C GLN A 166 -25.11 20.24 -17.45
N LEU A 167 -26.33 19.72 -17.52
CA LEU A 167 -27.12 19.76 -18.77
C LEU A 167 -27.70 21.15 -19.09
N ARG A 168 -27.73 22.08 -18.13
CA ARG A 168 -28.33 23.42 -18.31
C ARG A 168 -27.64 24.26 -19.37
N GLY A 169 -26.35 24.15 -19.57
CA GLY A 169 -25.60 24.94 -20.56
C GLY A 169 -25.77 24.49 -22.01
N SER A 170 -26.15 23.22 -22.24
CA SER A 170 -26.32 22.66 -23.60
C SER A 170 -27.77 22.38 -23.97
N SER A 171 -28.72 22.70 -23.09
CA SER A 171 -30.16 22.37 -23.26
C SER A 171 -30.82 23.01 -24.49
N TRP A 172 -30.33 24.15 -24.97
CA TRP A 172 -30.87 24.79 -26.17
C TRP A 172 -30.76 23.92 -27.43
N ARG A 173 -29.71 23.05 -27.50
CA ARG A 173 -29.51 22.10 -28.60
C ARG A 173 -30.60 21.04 -28.68
N LEU A 174 -31.29 20.78 -27.59
CA LEU A 174 -32.38 19.80 -27.49
C LEU A 174 -33.75 20.32 -27.93
N TRP A 175 -33.83 21.63 -28.27
CA TRP A 175 -35.03 22.29 -28.84
C TRP A 175 -35.02 22.29 -30.37
N LEU A 176 -33.97 21.73 -30.99
CA LEU A 176 -33.83 21.65 -32.42
C LEU A 176 -34.83 20.66 -33.03
N PRO A 177 -35.16 20.79 -34.36
CA PRO A 177 -35.98 19.81 -35.06
C PRO A 177 -35.44 18.36 -34.83
N LYS A 178 -36.37 17.40 -34.82
CA LYS A 178 -36.06 15.97 -34.47
C LYS A 178 -34.83 15.41 -35.19
N ARG A 179 -34.64 15.75 -36.45
CA ARG A 179 -33.48 15.35 -37.27
C ARG A 179 -32.12 15.83 -36.73
N TRP A 180 -32.11 16.91 -35.92
CA TRP A 180 -30.94 17.50 -35.32
C TRP A 180 -30.84 17.19 -33.82
N ALA A 181 -31.98 16.96 -33.18
CA ALA A 181 -32.06 16.69 -31.74
C ALA A 181 -31.50 15.32 -31.37
N GLU A 182 -31.71 14.29 -32.20
CA GLU A 182 -31.21 12.94 -31.93
C GLU A 182 -29.69 12.86 -31.96
N PRO A 183 -28.95 13.32 -32.98
CA PRO A 183 -27.49 13.35 -32.95
C PRO A 183 -26.92 14.17 -31.79
N CYS A 184 -27.57 15.28 -31.43
CA CYS A 184 -27.18 16.09 -30.29
C CYS A 184 -27.41 15.34 -28.95
N ALA A 185 -28.52 14.61 -28.80
CA ALA A 185 -28.79 13.80 -27.64
C ALA A 185 -27.77 12.67 -27.49
N LEU A 186 -27.45 11.98 -28.59
CA LEU A 186 -26.42 10.93 -28.60
C LEU A 186 -25.06 11.49 -28.22
N GLY A 187 -24.67 12.67 -28.74
CA GLY A 187 -23.41 13.33 -28.35
C GLY A 187 -23.34 13.67 -26.87
N LEU A 188 -24.43 14.21 -26.29
CA LEU A 188 -24.50 14.54 -24.86
C LEU A 188 -24.45 13.29 -23.99
N VAL A 189 -25.17 12.24 -24.34
CA VAL A 189 -25.19 10.99 -23.60
C VAL A 189 -23.82 10.30 -23.66
N ARG A 190 -23.15 10.38 -24.81
CA ARG A 190 -21.76 9.90 -24.96
C ARG A 190 -20.82 10.65 -24.02
N GLU A 191 -20.90 11.96 -23.98
CA GLU A 191 -20.12 12.78 -23.06
C GLU A 191 -20.38 12.41 -21.59
N VAL A 192 -21.64 12.15 -21.22
CA VAL A 192 -22.01 11.70 -19.87
C VAL A 192 -21.39 10.34 -19.58
N LEU A 193 -21.46 9.37 -20.49
CA LEU A 193 -20.87 8.04 -20.34
C LEU A 193 -19.36 8.14 -20.15
N GLU A 194 -18.67 8.87 -21.02
CA GLU A 194 -17.21 9.06 -20.94
C GLU A 194 -16.80 9.74 -19.63
N ARG A 195 -17.51 10.80 -19.24
CA ARG A 195 -17.23 11.53 -17.99
C ARG A 195 -17.44 10.65 -16.76
N ARG A 196 -18.56 9.91 -16.68
CA ARG A 196 -18.86 9.01 -15.56
C ARG A 196 -17.84 7.88 -15.46
N THR A 197 -17.46 7.30 -16.59
CA THR A 197 -16.41 6.28 -16.65
C THR A 197 -15.09 6.83 -16.13
N ASN A 198 -14.65 7.99 -16.64
CA ASN A 198 -13.40 8.61 -16.22
C ASN A 198 -13.40 8.97 -14.74
N GLN A 199 -14.46 9.60 -14.23
CA GLN A 199 -14.56 9.99 -12.82
C GLN A 199 -14.44 8.79 -11.87
N ASN A 200 -15.08 7.68 -12.20
CA ASN A 200 -15.00 6.47 -11.36
C ASN A 200 -13.65 5.77 -11.49
N LEU A 201 -13.06 5.69 -12.69
CA LEU A 201 -11.71 5.13 -12.86
C LEU A 201 -10.66 5.94 -12.09
N GLU A 202 -10.73 7.27 -12.17
CA GLU A 202 -9.84 8.15 -11.42
C GLU A 202 -10.06 8.04 -9.90
N ALA A 203 -11.30 7.88 -9.45
CA ALA A 203 -11.60 7.69 -8.03
C ALA A 203 -11.00 6.37 -7.51
N VAL A 204 -11.08 5.27 -8.29
CA VAL A 204 -10.41 4.00 -7.95
C VAL A 204 -8.90 4.18 -7.89
N ARG A 205 -8.32 4.83 -8.89
CA ARG A 205 -6.87 5.08 -8.92
C ARG A 205 -6.41 5.89 -7.72
N TYR A 206 -7.13 6.97 -7.39
CA TYR A 206 -6.80 7.82 -6.24
C TYR A 206 -6.89 7.07 -4.91
N ASP A 207 -7.91 6.24 -4.72
CA ASP A 207 -8.03 5.40 -3.52
C ASP A 207 -6.83 4.43 -3.39
N TRP A 208 -6.40 3.82 -4.49
CA TRP A 208 -5.20 2.98 -4.49
C TRP A 208 -3.93 3.76 -4.15
N VAL A 209 -3.75 4.97 -4.68
CA VAL A 209 -2.60 5.83 -4.34
C VAL A 209 -2.52 6.04 -2.83
N LEU A 210 -3.65 6.43 -2.20
CA LEU A 210 -3.68 6.67 -0.75
C LEU A 210 -3.36 5.42 0.07
N ARG A 211 -3.90 4.27 -0.33
CA ARG A 211 -3.69 2.99 0.38
C ARG A 211 -2.27 2.49 0.21
N LEU A 212 -1.71 2.61 -0.96
CA LEU A 212 -0.34 2.22 -1.25
C LEU A 212 0.65 3.09 -0.47
N ASP A 213 0.42 4.40 -0.42
CA ASP A 213 1.26 5.33 0.36
C ASP A 213 1.21 5.01 1.86
N ASP A 214 0.01 4.75 2.39
CA ASP A 214 -0.15 4.36 3.80
C ASP A 214 0.52 3.01 4.12
N ALA A 215 0.39 2.02 3.22
CA ALA A 215 1.05 0.73 3.38
C ALA A 215 2.58 0.84 3.39
N VAL A 216 3.15 1.60 2.46
CA VAL A 216 4.60 1.89 2.43
C VAL A 216 5.05 2.59 3.70
N ARG A 217 4.30 3.60 4.13
CA ARG A 217 4.62 4.35 5.35
C ARG A 217 4.61 3.45 6.58
N ARG A 218 3.57 2.64 6.77
CA ARG A 218 3.49 1.69 7.90
C ARG A 218 4.64 0.70 7.87
N PHE A 219 4.97 0.17 6.72
CA PHE A 219 6.09 -0.76 6.57
C PHE A 219 7.42 -0.09 6.92
N GLN A 220 7.68 1.11 6.42
CA GLN A 220 8.91 1.85 6.73
C GLN A 220 9.04 2.20 8.20
N VAL A 221 7.93 2.61 8.85
CA VAL A 221 7.90 2.88 10.30
C VAL A 221 8.23 1.60 11.08
N SER A 222 7.53 0.50 10.77
CA SER A 222 7.78 -0.79 11.42
C SER A 222 9.23 -1.27 11.26
N ALA A 223 9.79 -1.17 10.05
CA ALA A 223 11.18 -1.54 9.79
C ALA A 223 12.18 -0.69 10.59
N ARG A 224 11.95 0.63 10.68
CA ARG A 224 12.79 1.54 11.48
C ARG A 224 12.71 1.23 12.97
N GLU A 225 11.51 1.01 13.49
CA GLU A 225 11.28 0.67 14.90
C GLU A 225 11.96 -0.65 15.26
N GLN A 226 11.85 -1.67 14.40
CA GLN A 226 12.53 -2.95 14.61
C GLN A 226 14.05 -2.79 14.63
N LEU A 227 14.61 -2.06 13.67
CA LEU A 227 16.04 -1.79 13.64
C LEU A 227 16.49 -0.99 14.88
N ALA A 228 15.73 0.03 15.27
CA ALA A 228 16.03 0.85 16.44
C ALA A 228 16.01 0.02 17.74
N ALA A 229 15.05 -0.90 17.87
CA ALA A 229 14.97 -1.82 19.02
C ALA A 229 16.20 -2.74 19.09
N ILE A 230 16.63 -3.32 17.96
CA ILE A 230 17.81 -4.18 17.90
C ILE A 230 19.07 -3.41 18.24
N ILE A 231 19.26 -2.22 17.64
CA ILE A 231 20.40 -1.35 17.96
C ILE A 231 20.39 -0.94 19.44
N GLY A 232 19.20 -0.67 20.00
CA GLY A 232 19.04 -0.34 21.42
C GLY A 232 19.49 -1.47 22.34
N LEU A 233 19.04 -2.69 22.07
CA LEU A 233 19.44 -3.87 22.83
C LEU A 233 20.95 -4.12 22.79
N ILE A 234 21.56 -3.99 21.58
CA ILE A 234 23.01 -4.18 21.43
C ILE A 234 23.78 -3.08 22.18
N ARG A 235 23.33 -1.82 22.11
CA ARG A 235 23.96 -0.72 22.88
C ARG A 235 23.90 -0.97 24.38
N GLU A 236 22.73 -1.36 24.88
CA GLU A 236 22.58 -1.68 26.30
C GLU A 236 23.50 -2.82 26.73
N ALA A 237 23.65 -3.85 25.88
CA ALA A 237 24.61 -4.92 26.15
C ALA A 237 26.05 -4.42 26.15
N MET A 238 26.42 -3.50 25.25
CA MET A 238 27.76 -2.90 25.23
C MET A 238 28.01 -2.01 26.44
N ASP A 239 27.07 -1.17 26.84
CA ASP A 239 27.18 -0.30 28.00
C ASP A 239 27.32 -1.11 29.31
N ARG A 240 26.55 -2.21 29.40
CA ARG A 240 26.71 -3.15 30.53
C ARG A 240 28.06 -3.86 30.53
N ALA A 241 28.56 -4.26 29.35
CA ALA A 241 29.90 -4.85 29.26
C ALA A 241 30.99 -3.86 29.69
N GLN A 242 30.83 -2.56 29.35
CA GLN A 242 31.76 -1.50 29.80
C GLN A 242 31.73 -1.34 31.33
N SER A 243 30.56 -1.30 31.95
CA SER A 243 30.44 -1.18 33.40
C SER A 243 31.06 -2.38 34.15
N LEU A 244 30.93 -3.57 33.56
CA LEU A 244 31.45 -4.82 34.17
C LEU A 244 32.97 -4.99 34.02
N THR A 245 33.58 -4.41 32.96
CA THR A 245 35.07 -4.39 32.87
C THR A 245 35.70 -3.52 33.95
N ALA A 246 34.98 -2.49 34.45
CA ALA A 246 35.43 -1.68 35.60
C ALA A 246 35.37 -2.44 36.91
N ASP A 247 34.42 -3.38 37.12
CA ASP A 247 34.17 -4.03 38.42
C ASP A 247 34.71 -5.46 38.57
N GLY A 248 35.38 -6.02 37.60
CA GLY A 248 36.06 -7.35 37.70
C GLY A 248 35.15 -8.58 37.75
N THR A 249 33.82 -8.41 37.71
CA THR A 249 32.81 -9.51 37.82
C THR A 249 32.21 -9.91 36.48
N ALA A 250 32.86 -9.56 35.38
CA ALA A 250 32.33 -9.53 34.03
C ALA A 250 31.84 -10.88 33.48
N GLN A 251 32.46 -11.98 33.79
CA GLN A 251 32.26 -13.25 33.09
C GLN A 251 30.94 -13.96 33.45
N ALA A 252 30.51 -13.90 34.71
CA ALA A 252 29.25 -14.52 35.14
C ALA A 252 28.03 -13.75 34.64
N ARG A 253 28.10 -12.42 34.55
CA ARG A 253 27.00 -11.57 34.11
C ARG A 253 26.85 -11.47 32.59
N LEU A 254 27.93 -11.67 31.81
CA LEU A 254 27.83 -11.75 30.34
C LEU A 254 27.03 -12.98 29.89
N SER A 255 27.18 -14.12 30.56
CA SER A 255 26.39 -15.31 30.28
C SER A 255 24.90 -15.13 30.63
N GLU A 256 24.59 -14.38 31.68
CA GLU A 256 23.24 -14.07 32.11
C GLU A 256 22.55 -13.09 31.11
N LEU A 257 23.30 -12.12 30.59
CA LEU A 257 22.83 -11.20 29.58
C LEU A 257 22.54 -11.88 28.23
N ASP A 258 23.41 -12.80 27.82
CA ASP A 258 23.21 -13.59 26.59
C ASP A 258 21.94 -14.48 26.69
N ALA A 259 21.64 -14.99 27.89
CA ALA A 259 20.39 -15.70 28.17
C ALA A 259 19.18 -14.77 28.12
N GLN A 260 19.26 -13.55 28.67
CA GLN A 260 18.16 -12.58 28.63
C GLN A 260 17.87 -12.06 27.20
N ILE A 261 18.91 -11.85 26.41
CA ILE A 261 18.75 -11.45 24.98
C ILE A 261 18.09 -12.58 24.18
N ARG A 262 18.52 -13.84 24.39
CA ARG A 262 17.86 -15.00 23.76
C ARG A 262 16.40 -15.10 24.17
N GLN A 263 16.08 -14.95 25.42
CA GLN A 263 14.72 -14.98 25.93
C GLN A 263 13.85 -13.84 25.37
N ALA A 264 14.38 -12.63 25.26
CA ALA A 264 13.67 -11.50 24.65
C ALA A 264 13.40 -11.72 23.15
N MET A 265 14.36 -12.34 22.44
CA MET A 265 14.18 -12.71 21.03
C MET A 265 13.17 -13.84 20.85
N GLU A 266 13.13 -14.80 21.77
CA GLU A 266 12.17 -15.91 21.78
C GLU A 266 10.74 -15.42 22.03
N ILE A 267 10.53 -14.60 23.07
CA ILE A 267 9.23 -13.95 23.37
C ILE A 267 8.73 -13.13 22.16
N ARG A 268 9.61 -12.45 21.46
CA ARG A 268 9.25 -11.67 20.29
C ARG A 268 8.90 -12.57 19.09
N SER A 269 9.59 -13.70 18.92
CA SER A 269 9.25 -14.68 17.89
C SER A 269 7.91 -15.37 18.17
N GLU A 270 7.60 -15.65 19.44
CA GLU A 270 6.31 -16.16 19.88
C GLU A 270 5.17 -15.16 19.68
N LEU A 271 5.40 -13.88 20.00
CA LEU A 271 4.44 -12.80 19.70
C LEU A 271 4.16 -12.67 18.19
N ALA A 272 5.21 -12.77 17.38
CA ALA A 272 5.09 -12.75 15.94
C ALA A 272 4.35 -14.00 15.38
N ALA A 273 4.52 -15.16 16.02
CA ALA A 273 3.77 -16.37 15.68
C ALA A 273 2.29 -16.26 16.07
N ARG A 274 1.98 -15.74 17.26
CA ARG A 274 0.59 -15.51 17.72
C ARG A 274 -0.16 -14.51 16.84
N ILE A 275 0.48 -13.45 16.37
CA ILE A 275 -0.11 -12.50 15.43
C ILE A 275 -0.42 -13.17 14.07
N ARG A 276 0.32 -14.24 13.70
CA ARG A 276 0.03 -15.03 12.50
C ARG A 276 -1.10 -16.04 12.70
N GLU A 277 -1.30 -16.53 13.90
CA GLU A 277 -2.28 -17.58 14.23
C GLU A 277 -3.66 -17.03 14.62
N GLU A 278 -3.78 -15.74 14.96
CA GLU A 278 -5.11 -15.14 15.11
C GLU A 278 -5.77 -15.06 13.73
N PRO A 279 -6.67 -16.00 13.37
CA PRO A 279 -7.49 -15.85 12.20
C PRO A 279 -8.33 -14.61 12.47
N LEU A 280 -8.27 -13.64 11.55
CA LEU A 280 -9.21 -12.52 11.48
C LEU A 280 -10.61 -13.12 11.60
N THR A 281 -11.15 -13.10 12.81
CA THR A 281 -12.53 -13.51 13.08
C THR A 281 -13.41 -12.72 12.13
N ASP A 282 -14.08 -13.46 11.28
CA ASP A 282 -15.00 -12.97 10.26
C ASP A 282 -16.05 -12.05 10.93
N PRO A 283 -16.10 -10.72 10.62
CA PRO A 283 -17.10 -9.84 11.20
C PRO A 283 -18.49 -10.05 10.60
N GLY A 284 -18.71 -11.18 9.90
CA GLY A 284 -19.96 -11.53 9.24
C GLY A 284 -20.98 -12.29 10.06
N ALA A 285 -20.76 -12.55 11.36
CA ALA A 285 -21.68 -13.33 12.19
C ALA A 285 -22.57 -12.49 13.13
N LEU A 286 -22.90 -11.24 12.76
CA LEU A 286 -23.93 -10.44 13.43
C LEU A 286 -24.78 -9.76 12.35
N VAL A 287 -25.82 -10.48 11.88
CA VAL A 287 -27.10 -9.94 11.41
C VAL A 287 -28.18 -10.60 12.18
#